data_cea394cc89ed288e4b2bb2d7a099e102
#
_entry.id   cea394cc89ed288e4b2bb2d7a099e102
#
_cell.length_a   1.000
_cell.length_b   1.000
_cell.length_c   1.000
_cell.angle_alpha   90.00
_cell.angle_beta   90.00
_cell.angle_gamma   90.00
#
_symmetry.space_group_name_H-M   'P 1'
#
loop_
_entity.id
_entity.type
_entity.pdbx_description
1 polymer ?
#
loop_
_entity_poly.entity_id
_entity_poly.type
_entity_poly.pdbx_seq_one_letter_code
_entity_poly.pdbx_strand_id
1 'polypeptide(L)'
;MIEEVFVIFKTHLDIGYTDYSENVVKKYLENFIPGAIKTGYELKGSDTPFIWTVGSWLIWEGLKRDTNGELEQAIKDGIIAWHGLPFTSHTEIMSEKLFDYGLSLSEKLDKRFGKKTTGSKMTDVPGHTIGMVKHLARHVIKFLCQTLNL
;
A
#
# COMPACT_ATOMS: atom_id res chain seq x y z
N MET A 1 -15.45 5.01 26.72
CA MET A 1 -14.57 3.85 27.01
C MET A 1 -14.09 3.34 25.67
N ILE A 2 -12.79 3.03 25.52
CA ILE A 2 -12.29 2.41 24.26
C ILE A 2 -12.69 0.94 24.32
N GLU A 3 -13.42 0.47 23.31
CA GLU A 3 -13.93 -0.91 23.24
C GLU A 3 -13.08 -1.80 22.33
N GLU A 4 -12.43 -1.20 21.32
CA GLU A 4 -11.64 -1.94 20.33
C GLU A 4 -10.49 -1.08 19.80
N VAL A 5 -9.33 -1.71 19.53
CA VAL A 5 -8.17 -1.07 18.91
C VAL A 5 -7.69 -1.90 17.73
N PHE A 6 -7.71 -1.31 16.54
CA PHE A 6 -7.14 -1.92 15.35
C PHE A 6 -5.69 -1.47 15.13
N VAL A 7 -4.77 -2.42 15.05
CA VAL A 7 -3.37 -2.16 14.73
C VAL A 7 -3.10 -2.56 13.27
N ILE A 8 -2.73 -1.60 12.44
CA ILE A 8 -2.43 -1.83 11.02
C ILE A 8 -0.92 -1.69 10.80
N PHE A 9 -0.26 -2.80 10.52
CA PHE A 9 1.16 -2.80 10.16
C PHE A 9 1.35 -2.33 8.73
N LYS A 10 2.15 -1.31 8.55
CA LYS A 10 2.37 -0.66 7.26
C LYS A 10 3.79 -0.13 7.15
N THR A 11 4.19 0.19 5.95
CA THR A 11 5.42 0.91 5.69
C THR A 11 5.14 2.25 4.99
N HIS A 12 6.08 3.16 5.14
CA HIS A 12 6.17 4.40 4.38
C HIS A 12 7.14 4.15 3.23
N LEU A 13 6.64 4.11 2.01
CA LEU A 13 7.47 3.95 0.82
C LEU A 13 7.88 5.31 0.28
N ASP A 14 9.13 5.62 0.47
CA ASP A 14 9.76 6.88 0.08
C ASP A 14 10.73 6.63 -1.07
N ILE A 15 10.27 6.87 -2.29
CA ILE A 15 11.00 6.55 -3.51
C ILE A 15 11.88 7.74 -3.92
N GLY A 16 13.20 7.53 -3.89
CA GLY A 16 14.17 8.49 -4.38
C GLY A 16 14.51 9.63 -3.43
N TYR A 17 14.10 9.58 -2.17
CA TYR A 17 14.45 10.54 -1.13
C TYR A 17 15.61 10.05 -0.27
N THR A 18 15.54 8.84 0.22
CA THR A 18 16.56 8.24 1.11
C THR A 18 17.71 7.59 0.34
N ASP A 19 17.47 7.20 -0.91
CA ASP A 19 18.44 6.58 -1.82
C ASP A 19 17.93 6.73 -3.27
N TYR A 20 18.69 6.29 -4.28
CA TYR A 20 18.19 6.17 -5.65
C TYR A 20 16.94 5.29 -5.70
N SER A 21 15.96 5.68 -6.50
CA SER A 21 14.67 5.00 -6.58
C SER A 21 14.80 3.50 -6.88
N GLU A 22 15.75 3.11 -7.73
CA GLU A 22 16.03 1.71 -8.05
C GLU A 22 16.50 0.93 -6.81
N ASN A 23 17.39 1.49 -6.00
CA ASN A 23 17.89 0.88 -4.79
C ASN A 23 16.79 0.72 -3.74
N VAL A 24 15.94 1.74 -3.58
CA VAL A 24 14.79 1.67 -2.67
C VAL A 24 13.84 0.55 -3.08
N VAL A 25 13.44 0.51 -4.35
CA VAL A 25 12.56 -0.54 -4.87
C VAL A 25 13.17 -1.93 -4.71
N LYS A 26 14.45 -2.09 -5.06
CA LYS A 26 15.17 -3.35 -4.89
C LYS A 26 15.17 -3.81 -3.42
N LYS A 27 15.45 -2.91 -2.48
CA LYS A 27 15.45 -3.21 -1.04
C LYS A 27 14.07 -3.68 -0.56
N TYR A 28 12.99 -3.07 -1.05
CA TYR A 28 11.65 -3.51 -0.72
C TYR A 28 11.33 -4.90 -1.27
N LEU A 29 11.68 -5.15 -2.52
CA LEU A 29 11.37 -6.41 -3.19
C LEU A 29 12.23 -7.58 -2.69
N GLU A 30 13.51 -7.35 -2.39
CA GLU A 30 14.45 -8.41 -2.01
C GLU A 30 14.52 -8.65 -0.49
N ASN A 31 14.17 -7.66 0.33
CA ASN A 31 14.33 -7.77 1.78
C ASN A 31 13.02 -7.60 2.55
N PHE A 32 12.30 -6.48 2.33
CA PHE A 32 11.16 -6.15 3.19
C PHE A 32 9.93 -7.00 2.86
N ILE A 33 9.62 -7.23 1.59
CA ILE A 33 8.51 -8.11 1.21
C ILE A 33 8.75 -9.55 1.69
N PRO A 34 9.91 -10.18 1.40
CA PRO A 34 10.22 -11.51 1.94
C PRO A 34 10.19 -11.57 3.46
N GLY A 35 10.73 -10.56 4.14
CA GLY A 35 10.69 -10.48 5.60
C GLY A 35 9.26 -10.40 6.14
N ALA A 36 8.41 -9.57 5.54
CA ALA A 36 7.00 -9.45 5.93
C ALA A 36 6.22 -10.74 5.67
N ILE A 37 6.47 -11.42 4.55
CA ILE A 37 5.87 -12.71 4.23
C ILE A 37 6.25 -13.75 5.30
N LYS A 38 7.53 -13.85 5.63
CA LYS A 38 8.03 -14.75 6.68
C LYS A 38 7.33 -14.50 8.01
N THR A 39 7.36 -13.25 8.50
CA THR A 39 6.71 -12.86 9.76
C THR A 39 5.21 -13.14 9.73
N GLY A 40 4.54 -12.85 8.61
CA GLY A 40 3.12 -13.11 8.47
C GLY A 40 2.77 -14.61 8.55
N TYR A 41 3.58 -15.49 7.95
CA TYR A 41 3.37 -16.94 8.09
C TYR A 41 3.70 -17.44 9.49
N GLU A 42 4.74 -16.94 10.15
CA GLU A 42 5.08 -17.30 11.52
C GLU A 42 3.96 -16.95 12.51
N LEU A 43 3.23 -15.84 12.27
CA LEU A 43 2.16 -15.36 13.12
C LEU A 43 0.75 -15.74 12.61
N LYS A 44 0.66 -16.48 11.52
CA LYS A 44 -0.63 -16.91 10.96
C LYS A 44 -1.34 -17.85 11.93
N GLY A 45 -2.56 -17.50 12.31
CA GLY A 45 -3.36 -18.27 13.27
C GLY A 45 -3.07 -17.99 14.74
N SER A 46 -2.19 -17.04 15.06
CA SER A 46 -1.99 -16.54 16.42
C SER A 46 -3.10 -15.52 16.79
N ASP A 47 -3.20 -15.19 18.07
CA ASP A 47 -4.11 -14.15 18.58
C ASP A 47 -3.74 -12.75 18.07
N THR A 48 -2.52 -12.59 17.53
CA THR A 48 -1.98 -11.33 17.00
C THR A 48 -1.44 -11.53 15.59
N PRO A 49 -2.28 -11.77 14.59
CA PRO A 49 -1.83 -12.01 13.23
C PRO A 49 -1.16 -10.75 12.66
N PHE A 50 -0.09 -10.95 11.90
CA PHE A 50 0.61 -9.88 11.20
C PHE A 50 0.14 -9.81 9.75
N ILE A 51 -0.46 -8.66 9.36
CA ILE A 51 -0.82 -8.35 7.98
C ILE A 51 -0.09 -7.08 7.58
N TRP A 52 0.79 -7.18 6.59
CA TRP A 52 1.54 -6.01 6.12
C TRP A 52 0.80 -5.29 4.99
N THR A 53 0.49 -4.01 5.22
CA THR A 53 -0.24 -3.17 4.27
C THR A 53 0.68 -2.14 3.63
N VAL A 54 0.69 -2.08 2.30
CA VAL A 54 1.53 -1.15 1.53
C VAL A 54 0.75 -0.44 0.43
N GLY A 55 1.39 0.54 -0.22
CA GLY A 55 0.82 1.18 -1.40
C GLY A 55 0.64 0.20 -2.57
N SER A 56 -0.43 0.36 -3.32
CA SER A 56 -0.81 -0.54 -4.41
C SER A 56 0.27 -0.67 -5.51
N TRP A 57 1.05 0.37 -5.75
CA TRP A 57 2.11 0.33 -6.76
C TRP A 57 3.23 -0.66 -6.42
N LEU A 58 3.65 -0.74 -5.16
CA LEU A 58 4.71 -1.67 -4.76
C LEU A 58 4.29 -3.12 -4.98
N ILE A 59 3.03 -3.45 -4.67
CA ILE A 59 2.48 -4.78 -4.94
C ILE A 59 2.41 -5.04 -6.45
N TRP A 60 1.97 -4.04 -7.23
CA TRP A 60 1.91 -4.15 -8.68
C TRP A 60 3.28 -4.44 -9.30
N GLU A 61 4.33 -3.74 -8.85
CA GLU A 61 5.71 -3.96 -9.31
C GLU A 61 6.28 -5.29 -8.80
N GLY A 62 5.99 -5.64 -7.56
CA GLY A 62 6.41 -6.92 -6.98
C GLY A 62 5.86 -8.11 -7.76
N LEU A 63 4.58 -8.10 -8.10
CA LEU A 63 3.93 -9.17 -8.85
C LEU A 63 4.47 -9.36 -10.27
N LYS A 64 5.03 -8.33 -10.90
CA LYS A 64 5.71 -8.45 -12.20
C LYS A 64 7.03 -9.22 -12.09
N ARG A 65 7.64 -9.25 -10.91
CA ARG A 65 8.95 -9.84 -10.63
C ARG A 65 8.85 -11.10 -9.76
N ASP A 66 7.63 -11.49 -9.38
CA ASP A 66 7.33 -12.66 -8.55
C ASP A 66 7.42 -13.95 -9.36
N THR A 67 8.64 -14.39 -9.61
CA THR A 67 8.92 -15.57 -10.45
C THR A 67 8.61 -16.90 -9.78
N ASN A 68 8.60 -16.93 -8.45
CA ASN A 68 8.34 -18.13 -7.64
C ASN A 68 6.90 -18.17 -7.07
N GLY A 69 6.11 -17.10 -7.25
CA GLY A 69 4.73 -17.01 -6.80
C GLY A 69 4.54 -16.79 -5.29
N GLU A 70 5.60 -16.51 -4.55
CA GLU A 70 5.53 -16.31 -3.10
C GLU A 70 4.71 -15.08 -2.71
N LEU A 71 4.89 -13.96 -3.40
CA LEU A 71 4.12 -12.75 -3.16
C LEU A 71 2.64 -12.96 -3.50
N GLU A 72 2.37 -13.58 -4.65
CA GLU A 72 0.99 -13.89 -5.03
C GLU A 72 0.30 -14.79 -4.01
N GLN A 73 0.99 -15.82 -3.53
CA GLN A 73 0.45 -16.72 -2.51
C GLN A 73 0.22 -15.99 -1.17
N ALA A 74 1.15 -15.16 -0.73
CA ALA A 74 1.01 -14.37 0.50
C ALA A 74 -0.18 -13.39 0.45
N ILE A 75 -0.48 -12.85 -0.73
CA ILE A 75 -1.67 -12.02 -0.95
C ILE A 75 -2.96 -12.86 -0.83
N LYS A 76 -2.99 -14.04 -1.46
CA LYS A 76 -4.14 -14.96 -1.37
C LYS A 76 -4.39 -15.42 0.07
N ASP A 77 -3.34 -15.63 0.80
CA ASP A 77 -3.36 -16.03 2.22
C ASP A 77 -3.69 -14.88 3.19
N GLY A 78 -3.79 -13.64 2.70
CA GLY A 78 -4.14 -12.47 3.50
C GLY A 78 -3.01 -11.90 4.34
N ILE A 79 -1.77 -12.31 4.11
CA ILE A 79 -0.58 -11.82 4.82
C ILE A 79 -0.13 -10.45 4.28
N ILE A 80 -0.24 -10.26 2.97
CA ILE A 80 0.08 -9.01 2.29
C ILE A 80 -1.22 -8.35 1.81
N ALA A 81 -1.36 -7.07 2.08
CA ALA A 81 -2.48 -6.25 1.65
C ALA A 81 -2.00 -4.91 1.05
N TRP A 82 -2.91 -4.19 0.41
CA TRP A 82 -2.64 -2.85 -0.14
C TRP A 82 -3.73 -1.87 0.24
N HIS A 83 -3.39 -0.59 0.15
CA HIS A 83 -4.33 0.51 0.20
C HIS A 83 -4.48 1.19 -1.16
N GLY A 84 -5.49 2.04 -1.34
CA GLY A 84 -5.87 2.61 -2.62
C GLY A 84 -4.82 3.47 -3.31
N LEU A 85 -3.99 4.20 -2.54
CA LEU A 85 -2.94 5.04 -3.11
C LEU A 85 -1.71 4.20 -3.52
N PRO A 86 -1.00 4.60 -4.59
CA PRO A 86 0.15 3.85 -5.08
C PRO A 86 1.33 3.89 -4.12
N PHE A 87 1.66 5.06 -3.60
CA PHE A 87 2.72 5.37 -2.64
C PHE A 87 2.52 6.79 -2.12
N THR A 88 3.41 7.27 -1.26
CA THR A 88 3.43 8.66 -0.79
C THR A 88 3.67 9.62 -1.95
N SER A 89 2.81 10.62 -2.13
CA SER A 89 2.80 11.49 -3.30
C SER A 89 2.43 12.93 -2.95
N HIS A 90 3.08 13.88 -3.60
CA HIS A 90 2.69 15.29 -3.58
C HIS A 90 1.53 15.53 -4.56
N THR A 91 0.32 15.49 -4.06
CA THR A 91 -0.91 15.58 -4.88
C THR A 91 -1.09 16.93 -5.58
N GLU A 92 -0.47 17.99 -5.06
CA GLU A 92 -0.58 19.34 -5.64
C GLU A 92 0.20 19.52 -6.94
N ILE A 93 1.23 18.68 -7.17
CA ILE A 93 2.09 18.75 -8.37
C ILE A 93 1.82 17.62 -9.36
N MET A 94 0.79 16.79 -9.08
CA MET A 94 0.38 15.71 -9.98
C MET A 94 -0.73 16.17 -10.92
N SER A 95 -0.68 15.70 -12.17
CA SER A 95 -1.85 15.82 -13.05
C SER A 95 -2.97 14.89 -12.58
N GLU A 96 -4.22 15.29 -12.83
CA GLU A 96 -5.40 14.46 -12.50
C GLU A 96 -5.31 13.08 -13.15
N LYS A 97 -4.84 13.00 -14.40
CA LYS A 97 -4.66 11.72 -15.12
C LYS A 97 -3.65 10.79 -14.44
N LEU A 98 -2.54 11.35 -13.93
CA LEU A 98 -1.52 10.57 -13.24
C LEU A 98 -2.07 10.07 -11.90
N PHE A 99 -2.82 10.90 -11.19
CA PHE A 99 -3.44 10.52 -9.93
C PHE A 99 -4.50 9.41 -10.11
N ASP A 100 -5.40 9.55 -11.10
CA ASP A 100 -6.37 8.50 -11.47
C ASP A 100 -5.67 7.19 -11.88
N TYR A 101 -4.58 7.28 -12.66
CA TYR A 101 -3.80 6.11 -13.01
C TYR A 101 -3.24 5.40 -11.76
N GLY A 102 -2.69 6.16 -10.82
CA GLY A 102 -2.20 5.63 -9.55
C GLY A 102 -3.28 4.87 -8.77
N LEU A 103 -4.46 5.46 -8.63
CA LEU A 103 -5.62 4.83 -7.97
C LEU A 103 -6.11 3.58 -8.72
N SER A 104 -6.06 3.58 -10.06
CA SER A 104 -6.47 2.43 -10.87
C SER A 104 -5.62 1.17 -10.62
N LEU A 105 -4.42 1.30 -10.03
CA LEU A 105 -3.58 0.13 -9.70
C LEU A 105 -4.21 -0.72 -8.59
N SER A 106 -4.80 -0.08 -7.58
CA SER A 106 -5.51 -0.82 -6.53
C SER A 106 -6.75 -1.54 -7.08
N GLU A 107 -7.49 -0.91 -8.00
CA GLU A 107 -8.65 -1.54 -8.66
C GLU A 107 -8.24 -2.76 -9.48
N LYS A 108 -7.12 -2.68 -10.20
CA LYS A 108 -6.58 -3.81 -10.96
C LYS A 108 -6.16 -4.97 -10.05
N LEU A 109 -5.55 -4.67 -8.91
CA LEU A 109 -5.23 -5.66 -7.88
C LEU A 109 -6.50 -6.25 -7.27
N ASP A 110 -7.47 -5.41 -6.91
CA ASP A 110 -8.76 -5.84 -6.37
C ASP A 110 -9.46 -6.81 -7.32
N LYS A 111 -9.51 -6.46 -8.61
CA LYS A 111 -10.09 -7.34 -9.64
C LYS A 111 -9.34 -8.67 -9.76
N ARG A 112 -8.01 -8.66 -9.68
CA ARG A 112 -7.18 -9.87 -9.78
C ARG A 112 -7.39 -10.81 -8.60
N PHE A 113 -7.54 -10.27 -7.39
CA PHE A 113 -7.56 -11.03 -6.13
C PHE A 113 -8.95 -11.12 -5.48
N GLY A 114 -10.01 -10.62 -6.14
CA GLY A 114 -11.35 -10.65 -5.60
C GLY A 114 -11.54 -9.82 -4.33
N LYS A 115 -10.78 -8.72 -4.18
CA LYS A 115 -10.83 -7.83 -3.02
C LYS A 115 -11.55 -6.53 -3.35
N LYS A 116 -11.80 -5.71 -2.31
CA LYS A 116 -12.40 -4.38 -2.46
C LYS A 116 -11.72 -3.41 -1.51
N THR A 117 -10.83 -2.60 -2.06
CA THR A 117 -10.10 -1.59 -1.33
C THR A 117 -10.93 -0.32 -1.18
N THR A 118 -11.20 0.10 0.04
CA THR A 118 -11.98 1.32 0.34
C THR A 118 -11.22 2.32 1.20
N GLY A 119 -10.04 1.93 1.68
CA GLY A 119 -9.17 2.74 2.52
C GLY A 119 -7.88 3.12 1.82
N SER A 120 -7.33 4.26 2.20
CA SER A 120 -6.05 4.74 1.71
C SER A 120 -5.27 5.40 2.82
N LYS A 121 -3.97 5.50 2.62
CA LYS A 121 -3.08 6.17 3.54
C LYS A 121 -2.10 7.06 2.79
N MET A 122 -1.88 8.25 3.36
CA MET A 122 -0.84 9.17 2.98
C MET A 122 -0.08 9.61 4.24
N THR A 123 1.23 9.57 4.20
CA THR A 123 2.09 9.95 5.33
C THR A 123 3.17 10.87 4.84
N ASP A 124 3.67 11.71 5.74
CA ASP A 124 4.88 12.52 5.53
C ASP A 124 4.79 13.48 4.34
N VAL A 125 3.59 13.96 4.05
CA VAL A 125 3.35 15.02 3.08
C VAL A 125 2.63 16.15 3.82
N PRO A 126 3.18 17.38 3.81
CA PRO A 126 2.67 18.47 4.64
C PRO A 126 1.26 18.96 4.25
N GLY A 127 0.79 18.65 3.06
CA GLY A 127 -0.55 19.02 2.62
C GLY A 127 -0.97 18.31 1.35
N HIS A 128 -2.29 18.36 1.09
CA HIS A 128 -2.88 17.78 -0.09
C HIS A 128 -3.91 18.70 -0.70
N THR A 129 -4.01 18.71 -2.02
CA THR A 129 -5.08 19.46 -2.71
C THR A 129 -6.45 18.86 -2.42
N ILE A 130 -7.43 19.72 -2.16
CA ILE A 130 -8.84 19.29 -2.03
C ILE A 130 -9.35 18.60 -3.30
N GLY A 131 -8.74 18.91 -4.45
CA GLY A 131 -9.06 18.30 -5.74
C GLY A 131 -8.95 16.78 -5.75
N MET A 132 -8.12 16.17 -4.87
CA MET A 132 -7.99 14.73 -4.77
C MET A 132 -9.27 14.00 -4.35
N VAL A 133 -10.16 14.67 -3.59
CA VAL A 133 -11.37 14.04 -3.01
C VAL A 133 -12.29 13.48 -4.09
N LYS A 134 -12.50 14.21 -5.19
CA LYS A 134 -13.33 13.74 -6.31
C LYS A 134 -12.77 12.45 -6.96
N HIS A 135 -11.45 12.33 -7.03
CA HIS A 135 -10.78 11.16 -7.58
C HIS A 135 -10.87 9.98 -6.62
N LEU A 136 -10.61 10.18 -5.33
CA LEU A 136 -10.79 9.14 -4.31
C LEU A 136 -12.22 8.59 -4.32
N ALA A 137 -13.22 9.48 -4.38
CA ALA A 137 -14.63 9.08 -4.45
C ALA A 137 -14.95 8.26 -5.72
N ARG A 138 -14.41 8.65 -6.89
CA ARG A 138 -14.58 7.94 -8.15
C ARG A 138 -14.01 6.52 -8.08
N HIS A 139 -12.88 6.34 -7.42
CA HIS A 139 -12.22 5.06 -7.19
C HIS A 139 -12.69 4.34 -5.90
N VAL A 140 -13.84 4.74 -5.36
CA VAL A 140 -14.52 4.11 -4.21
C VAL A 140 -13.70 4.13 -2.92
N ILE A 141 -12.69 4.99 -2.83
CA ILE A 141 -11.93 5.20 -1.59
C ILE A 141 -12.75 6.08 -0.66
N LYS A 142 -13.14 5.53 0.48
CA LYS A 142 -14.03 6.18 1.46
C LYS A 142 -13.28 6.73 2.66
N PHE A 143 -12.10 6.18 2.95
CA PHE A 143 -11.30 6.54 4.11
C PHE A 143 -9.89 6.89 3.67
N LEU A 144 -9.41 8.05 4.13
CA LEU A 144 -8.02 8.47 3.98
C LEU A 144 -7.43 8.72 5.36
N CYS A 145 -6.46 7.91 5.75
CA CYS A 145 -5.63 8.18 6.92
C CYS A 145 -4.46 9.06 6.48
N GLN A 146 -4.43 10.27 6.98
CA GLN A 146 -3.32 11.20 6.77
C GLN A 146 -2.59 11.38 8.09
N THR A 147 -1.27 11.21 8.07
CA THR A 147 -0.42 11.46 9.24
C THR A 147 0.76 12.33 8.83
N LEU A 148 1.07 13.32 9.63
CA LEU A 148 2.33 14.06 9.57
C LEU A 148 3.29 13.39 10.55
N ASN A 149 4.56 13.23 10.15
CA ASN A 149 5.61 13.00 11.12
C ASN A 149 5.95 14.37 11.71
N LEU A 150 5.59 14.59 12.98
CA LEU A 150 5.95 15.77 13.75
C LEU A 150 7.36 15.55 14.31
#